data_148941483dfa8207990a2baf65c0156c
#
_entry.id   148941483dfa8207990a2baf65c0156c
#
_cell.length_a   1.000
_cell.length_b   1.000
_cell.length_c   1.000
_cell.angle_alpha   90.00
_cell.angle_beta   90.00
_cell.angle_gamma   90.00
#
_symmetry.space_group_name_H-M   'P 1'
#
loop_
_entity.id
_entity.type
_entity.pdbx_description
1 polymer ?
#
loop_
_entity_poly.entity_id
_entity_poly.type
_entity_poly.pdbx_seq_one_letter_code
_entity_poly.pdbx_strand_id
1 'polypeptide(L)'
;MEFFNYYENLFKDRWPTLLEALKGEGKAQELRFGDALEPYYLDEASVFTAEALGVEPGMDVLDMCAAPGGKTLVIASKLMGLGSLQSNDRSPDRRNRLQNVIENTLPAEWRSIIKISGYDGVKFGLHKKESYDRILLDAPCSSDRHVLASPTHLAEWSSKRVKRLSVEQGSLLASAADALRPGGTLIYS
;
A
#
# COMPACT_ATOMS: atom_id res chain seq x y z
N MET A 1 -15.71 -21.32 14.28
CA MET A 1 -14.46 -21.05 13.55
C MET A 1 -13.81 -19.80 14.14
N GLU A 2 -12.51 -19.84 14.40
CA GLU A 2 -11.79 -18.77 15.13
C GLU A 2 -11.95 -17.37 14.50
N PHE A 3 -11.92 -17.28 13.17
CA PHE A 3 -12.10 -16.02 12.40
C PHE A 3 -13.41 -15.30 12.78
N PHE A 4 -14.55 -15.96 12.62
CA PHE A 4 -15.85 -15.32 12.85
C PHE A 4 -16.03 -14.93 14.33
N ASN A 5 -15.71 -15.82 15.25
CA ASN A 5 -15.80 -15.55 16.67
C ASN A 5 -14.91 -14.37 17.10
N TYR A 6 -13.70 -14.26 16.52
CA TYR A 6 -12.79 -13.18 16.82
C TYR A 6 -13.37 -11.82 16.40
N TYR A 7 -13.85 -11.71 15.16
CA TYR A 7 -14.36 -10.44 14.64
C TYR A 7 -15.75 -10.09 15.19
N GLU A 8 -16.59 -11.06 15.47
CA GLU A 8 -17.87 -10.86 16.16
C GLU A 8 -17.66 -10.29 17.57
N ASN A 9 -16.71 -10.84 18.32
CA ASN A 9 -16.35 -10.29 19.63
C ASN A 9 -15.74 -8.88 19.56
N LEU A 10 -14.98 -8.58 18.52
CA LEU A 10 -14.31 -7.30 18.33
C LEU A 10 -15.27 -6.20 17.86
N PHE A 11 -16.11 -6.50 16.86
CA PHE A 11 -16.97 -5.51 16.21
C PHE A 11 -18.43 -5.53 16.67
N LYS A 12 -18.85 -6.57 17.39
CA LYS A 12 -20.20 -6.71 17.95
C LYS A 12 -21.28 -6.41 16.91
N ASP A 13 -22.17 -5.48 17.21
CA ASP A 13 -23.29 -5.10 16.34
C ASP A 13 -22.90 -4.62 14.95
N ARG A 14 -21.64 -4.20 14.76
CA ARG A 14 -21.10 -3.79 13.45
C ARG A 14 -20.68 -4.98 12.59
N TRP A 15 -20.44 -6.14 13.20
CA TRP A 15 -19.87 -7.27 12.49
C TRP A 15 -20.69 -7.76 11.30
N PRO A 16 -22.04 -7.94 11.40
CA PRO A 16 -22.84 -8.37 10.25
C PRO A 16 -22.67 -7.47 9.02
N THR A 17 -22.71 -6.16 9.19
CA THR A 17 -22.52 -5.18 8.10
C THR A 17 -21.12 -5.24 7.52
N LEU A 18 -20.09 -5.36 8.36
CA LEU A 18 -18.70 -5.48 7.91
C LEU A 18 -18.46 -6.79 7.15
N LEU A 19 -19.04 -7.89 7.62
CA LEU A 19 -18.94 -9.20 6.96
C LEU A 19 -19.55 -9.16 5.55
N GLU A 20 -20.72 -8.55 5.38
CA GLU A 20 -21.35 -8.40 4.07
C GLU A 20 -20.50 -7.50 3.15
N ALA A 21 -19.92 -6.42 3.67
CA ALA A 21 -19.00 -5.58 2.90
C ALA A 21 -17.71 -6.32 2.48
N LEU A 22 -17.18 -7.19 3.35
CA LEU A 22 -16.02 -8.02 3.04
C LEU A 22 -16.30 -9.08 1.95
N LYS A 23 -17.54 -9.60 1.89
CA LYS A 23 -17.98 -10.56 0.86
C LYS A 23 -18.31 -9.90 -0.47
N GLY A 24 -18.63 -8.61 -0.45
CA GLY A 24 -18.98 -7.86 -1.66
C GLY A 24 -17.84 -7.82 -2.67
N GLU A 25 -18.18 -7.74 -3.96
CA GLU A 25 -17.20 -7.54 -5.02
C GLU A 25 -16.61 -6.12 -4.93
N GLY A 26 -15.28 -6.03 -4.99
CA GLY A 26 -14.58 -4.76 -5.11
C GLY A 26 -14.78 -4.18 -6.51
N LYS A 27 -14.89 -2.86 -6.62
CA LYS A 27 -14.89 -2.19 -7.91
C LYS A 27 -13.47 -1.84 -8.29
N ALA A 28 -13.04 -2.29 -9.46
CA ALA A 28 -11.74 -1.94 -10.02
C ALA A 28 -11.89 -0.79 -11.01
N GLN A 29 -10.97 0.16 -10.93
CA GLN A 29 -10.79 1.25 -11.87
C GLN A 29 -9.65 0.92 -12.83
N GLU A 30 -9.84 1.17 -14.12
CA GLU A 30 -8.77 1.10 -15.10
C GLU A 30 -7.88 2.33 -15.00
N LEU A 31 -6.58 2.11 -14.83
CA LEU A 31 -5.53 3.12 -14.89
C LEU A 31 -4.80 2.97 -16.23
N ARG A 32 -4.76 4.04 -17.03
CA ARG A 32 -4.08 4.08 -18.33
C ARG A 32 -3.26 5.36 -18.45
N PHE A 33 -1.97 5.21 -18.72
CA PHE A 33 -1.02 6.33 -18.75
C PHE A 33 -0.37 6.55 -20.14
N GLY A 34 -0.91 5.89 -21.18
CA GLY A 34 -0.50 6.02 -22.57
C GLY A 34 -1.11 4.93 -23.44
N ASP A 35 -1.38 5.22 -24.71
CA ASP A 35 -2.09 4.30 -25.62
C ASP A 35 -1.28 3.02 -25.93
N ALA A 36 0.05 3.11 -25.91
CA ALA A 36 0.96 1.98 -26.18
C ALA A 36 1.31 1.16 -24.91
N LEU A 37 0.80 1.56 -23.73
CA LEU A 37 1.09 0.93 -22.46
C LEU A 37 -0.05 0.04 -21.98
N GLU A 38 0.29 -1.00 -21.21
CA GLU A 38 -0.71 -1.88 -20.61
C GLU A 38 -1.57 -1.14 -19.61
N PRO A 39 -2.90 -1.33 -19.60
CA PRO A 39 -3.76 -0.81 -18.55
C PRO A 39 -3.53 -1.59 -17.25
N TYR A 40 -3.67 -0.91 -16.12
CA TYR A 40 -3.63 -1.55 -14.80
C TYR A 40 -4.97 -1.38 -14.09
N TYR A 41 -5.49 -2.46 -13.53
CA TYR A 41 -6.77 -2.43 -12.79
C TYR A 41 -6.51 -2.39 -11.31
N LEU A 42 -6.95 -1.31 -10.65
CA LEU A 42 -6.75 -1.07 -9.23
C LEU A 42 -8.10 -0.87 -8.55
N ASP A 43 -8.26 -1.43 -7.35
CA ASP A 43 -9.45 -1.21 -6.53
C ASP A 43 -9.65 0.29 -6.23
N GLU A 44 -10.90 0.77 -6.35
CA GLU A 44 -11.25 2.20 -6.15
C GLU A 44 -10.81 2.74 -4.79
N ALA A 45 -10.90 1.93 -3.72
CA ALA A 45 -10.42 2.34 -2.40
C ALA A 45 -8.89 2.54 -2.38
N SER A 46 -8.14 1.74 -3.13
CA SER A 46 -6.70 1.89 -3.28
C SER A 46 -6.33 3.13 -4.09
N VAL A 47 -7.09 3.45 -5.15
CA VAL A 47 -6.93 4.72 -5.90
C VAL A 47 -7.18 5.90 -4.99
N PHE A 48 -8.31 5.90 -4.29
CA PHE A 48 -8.66 6.96 -3.34
C PHE A 48 -7.59 7.17 -2.26
N THR A 49 -7.06 6.08 -1.70
CA THR A 49 -5.98 6.14 -0.69
C THR A 49 -4.73 6.83 -1.23
N ALA A 50 -4.31 6.49 -2.45
CA ALA A 50 -3.13 7.08 -3.08
C ALA A 50 -3.36 8.54 -3.48
N GLU A 51 -4.58 8.91 -3.92
CA GLU A 51 -4.94 10.29 -4.24
C GLU A 51 -5.05 11.19 -3.01
N ALA A 52 -5.58 10.66 -1.90
CA ALA A 52 -5.69 11.38 -0.63
C ALA A 52 -4.33 11.83 -0.06
N LEU A 53 -3.23 11.23 -0.55
CA LEU A 53 -1.86 11.63 -0.18
C LEU A 53 -1.53 13.07 -0.62
N GLY A 54 -2.25 13.63 -1.60
CA GLY A 54 -2.07 15.01 -2.06
C GLY A 54 -0.67 15.25 -2.63
N VAL A 55 -0.23 14.35 -3.51
CA VAL A 55 1.07 14.46 -4.18
C VAL A 55 1.03 15.53 -5.27
N GLU A 56 2.05 16.36 -5.32
CA GLU A 56 2.25 17.40 -6.33
C GLU A 56 3.62 17.22 -7.02
N PRO A 57 3.79 17.68 -8.28
CA PRO A 57 5.07 17.63 -8.97
C PRO A 57 6.19 18.29 -8.16
N GLY A 58 7.36 17.67 -8.13
CA GLY A 58 8.53 18.16 -7.42
C GLY A 58 8.71 17.67 -5.99
N MET A 59 7.71 16.97 -5.42
CA MET A 59 7.79 16.40 -4.08
C MET A 59 8.69 15.18 -3.99
N ASP A 60 9.26 14.95 -2.80
CA ASP A 60 9.93 13.71 -2.41
C ASP A 60 8.92 12.78 -1.72
N VAL A 61 8.63 11.64 -2.34
CA VAL A 61 7.57 10.73 -1.89
C VAL A 61 8.14 9.35 -1.56
N LEU A 62 7.63 8.74 -0.47
CA LEU A 62 7.89 7.35 -0.10
C LEU A 62 6.59 6.54 -0.18
N ASP A 63 6.60 5.46 -0.97
CA ASP A 63 5.63 4.36 -0.90
C ASP A 63 6.31 3.21 -0.14
N MET A 64 5.99 3.07 1.16
CA MET A 64 6.80 2.27 2.10
C MET A 64 6.60 0.76 1.96
N CYS A 65 5.42 0.31 1.47
CA CYS A 65 5.07 -1.10 1.26
C CYS A 65 4.46 -1.27 -0.14
N ALA A 66 5.21 -0.86 -1.16
CA ALA A 66 4.73 -0.48 -2.49
C ALA A 66 4.14 -1.62 -3.33
N ALA A 67 4.64 -2.84 -3.16
CA ALA A 67 4.26 -3.93 -4.07
C ALA A 67 2.80 -4.42 -3.85
N PRO A 68 2.08 -4.71 -4.93
CA PRO A 68 2.57 -4.97 -6.30
C PRO A 68 2.76 -3.75 -7.21
N GLY A 69 2.41 -2.50 -6.78
CA GLY A 69 2.70 -1.30 -7.54
C GLY A 69 1.52 -0.41 -7.89
N GLY A 70 0.28 -0.87 -7.70
CA GLY A 70 -0.90 -0.10 -8.11
C GLY A 70 -0.97 1.31 -7.52
N LYS A 71 -0.71 1.48 -6.22
CA LYS A 71 -0.65 2.81 -5.57
C LYS A 71 0.57 3.62 -6.03
N THR A 72 1.72 2.96 -6.26
CA THR A 72 2.91 3.57 -6.87
C THR A 72 2.59 4.22 -8.22
N LEU A 73 1.77 3.56 -9.08
CA LEU A 73 1.37 4.12 -10.38
C LEU A 73 0.56 5.42 -10.23
N VAL A 74 -0.38 5.45 -9.28
CA VAL A 74 -1.17 6.66 -8.99
C VAL A 74 -0.27 7.80 -8.51
N ILE A 75 0.65 7.52 -7.58
CA ILE A 75 1.61 8.51 -7.08
C ILE A 75 2.49 9.04 -8.22
N ALA A 76 3.05 8.14 -9.04
CA ALA A 76 3.91 8.53 -10.16
C ALA A 76 3.18 9.42 -11.18
N SER A 77 1.89 9.15 -11.44
CA SER A 77 1.07 9.98 -12.33
C SER A 77 0.85 11.41 -11.81
N LYS A 78 0.82 11.60 -10.49
CA LYS A 78 0.71 12.95 -9.88
C LYS A 78 2.05 13.69 -9.91
N LEU A 79 3.17 12.98 -9.81
CA LEU A 79 4.51 13.56 -9.90
C LEU A 79 4.87 13.95 -11.35
N MET A 80 4.31 13.31 -12.36
CA MET A 80 4.54 13.61 -13.78
C MET A 80 6.03 13.70 -14.17
N GLY A 81 6.88 12.84 -13.60
CA GLY A 81 8.32 12.83 -13.85
C GLY A 81 9.12 13.90 -13.10
N LEU A 82 8.53 14.64 -12.17
CA LEU A 82 9.18 15.68 -11.38
C LEU A 82 9.23 15.27 -9.90
N GLY A 83 10.38 15.52 -9.23
CA GLY A 83 10.61 15.13 -7.84
C GLY A 83 11.25 13.75 -7.70
N SER A 84 10.94 13.02 -6.63
CA SER A 84 11.43 11.67 -6.42
C SER A 84 10.37 10.75 -5.81
N LEU A 85 10.36 9.49 -6.23
CA LEU A 85 9.50 8.45 -5.66
C LEU A 85 10.32 7.24 -5.24
N GLN A 86 10.44 7.02 -3.94
CA GLN A 86 11.02 5.78 -3.42
C GLN A 86 9.91 4.77 -3.17
N SER A 87 9.89 3.69 -3.96
CA SER A 87 8.94 2.58 -3.82
C SER A 87 9.64 1.41 -3.17
N ASN A 88 9.30 1.15 -1.90
CA ASN A 88 9.97 0.14 -1.10
C ASN A 88 9.08 -1.08 -0.87
N ASP A 89 9.65 -2.27 -0.98
CA ASP A 89 9.04 -3.50 -0.48
C ASP A 89 10.13 -4.47 -0.02
N ARG A 90 10.00 -5.03 1.18
CA ARG A 90 10.99 -5.94 1.76
C ARG A 90 11.16 -7.23 0.97
N SER A 91 10.10 -7.73 0.34
CA SER A 91 10.09 -9.01 -0.39
C SER A 91 10.71 -8.88 -1.78
N PRO A 92 11.76 -9.65 -2.13
CA PRO A 92 12.36 -9.64 -3.47
C PRO A 92 11.35 -10.01 -4.56
N ASP A 93 10.52 -11.04 -4.35
CA ASP A 93 9.54 -11.49 -5.34
C ASP A 93 8.46 -10.44 -5.59
N ARG A 94 8.04 -9.74 -4.55
CA ARG A 94 7.09 -8.64 -4.68
C ARG A 94 7.71 -7.45 -5.40
N ARG A 95 9.00 -7.12 -5.16
CA ARG A 95 9.71 -6.07 -5.90
C ARG A 95 9.85 -6.39 -7.39
N ASN A 96 10.05 -7.65 -7.76
CA ASN A 96 10.07 -8.04 -9.18
C ASN A 96 8.71 -7.76 -9.86
N ARG A 97 7.60 -8.02 -9.16
CA ARG A 97 6.26 -7.67 -9.67
C ARG A 97 6.08 -6.15 -9.78
N LEU A 98 6.49 -5.40 -8.76
CA LEU A 98 6.48 -3.94 -8.75
C LEU A 98 7.25 -3.37 -9.94
N GLN A 99 8.46 -3.88 -10.21
CA GLN A 99 9.28 -3.48 -11.36
C GLN A 99 8.54 -3.71 -12.68
N ASN A 100 8.00 -4.92 -12.89
CA ASN A 100 7.26 -5.25 -14.11
C ASN A 100 6.01 -4.36 -14.30
N VAL A 101 5.27 -4.09 -13.23
CA VAL A 101 4.11 -3.21 -13.26
C VAL A 101 4.51 -1.80 -13.69
N ILE A 102 5.57 -1.24 -13.11
CA ILE A 102 6.09 0.10 -13.48
C ILE A 102 6.54 0.13 -14.94
N GLU A 103 7.29 -0.87 -15.38
CA GLU A 103 7.85 -0.93 -16.74
C GLU A 103 6.79 -1.04 -17.83
N ASN A 104 5.72 -1.83 -17.59
CA ASN A 104 4.69 -2.08 -18.58
C ASN A 104 3.61 -0.98 -18.60
N THR A 105 3.46 -0.22 -17.51
CA THR A 105 2.29 0.67 -17.34
C THR A 105 2.65 2.16 -17.41
N LEU A 106 3.88 2.57 -16.98
CA LEU A 106 4.24 3.98 -16.93
C LEU A 106 5.10 4.44 -18.13
N PRO A 107 4.92 5.68 -18.59
CA PRO A 107 5.83 6.32 -19.54
C PRO A 107 7.28 6.37 -19.03
N ALA A 108 8.25 6.32 -19.93
CA ALA A 108 9.68 6.29 -19.59
C ALA A 108 10.12 7.48 -18.74
N GLU A 109 9.61 8.66 -19.06
CA GLU A 109 9.88 9.91 -18.34
C GLU A 109 9.41 9.88 -16.89
N TRP A 110 8.28 9.21 -16.59
CA TRP A 110 7.78 9.07 -15.23
C TRP A 110 8.53 8.01 -14.44
N ARG A 111 9.03 6.97 -15.14
CA ARG A 111 9.83 5.91 -14.50
C ARG A 111 11.18 6.43 -13.99
N SER A 112 11.73 7.46 -14.62
CA SER A 112 13.06 7.99 -14.31
C SER A 112 13.23 8.50 -12.86
N ILE A 113 12.14 8.92 -12.23
CA ILE A 113 12.13 9.40 -10.85
C ILE A 113 11.86 8.32 -9.80
N ILE A 114 11.57 7.06 -10.24
CA ILE A 114 11.19 5.97 -9.34
C ILE A 114 12.42 5.15 -8.96
N LYS A 115 12.66 5.02 -7.67
CA LYS A 115 13.68 4.15 -7.10
C LYS A 115 13.04 3.02 -6.33
N ILE A 116 13.18 1.78 -6.82
CA ILE A 116 12.76 0.59 -6.09
C ILE A 116 13.82 0.22 -5.05
N SER A 117 13.39 -0.09 -3.83
CA SER A 117 14.28 -0.49 -2.74
C SER A 117 13.70 -1.65 -1.92
N GLY A 118 14.60 -2.35 -1.21
CA GLY A 118 14.25 -3.52 -0.39
C GLY A 118 14.59 -3.33 1.08
N TYR A 119 14.50 -2.12 1.59
CA TYR A 119 14.83 -1.84 2.99
C TYR A 119 13.76 -2.37 3.94
N ASP A 120 14.18 -2.65 5.16
CA ASP A 120 13.26 -2.88 6.26
C ASP A 120 12.55 -1.57 6.62
N GLY A 121 11.23 -1.51 6.35
CA GLY A 121 10.40 -0.32 6.56
C GLY A 121 10.47 0.21 8.00
N VAL A 122 10.62 -0.68 8.99
CA VAL A 122 10.76 -0.29 10.41
C VAL A 122 11.99 0.56 10.68
N LYS A 123 12.98 0.56 9.78
CA LYS A 123 14.24 1.30 9.93
C LYS A 123 14.35 2.57 9.08
N PHE A 124 13.32 2.94 8.33
CA PHE A 124 13.38 4.14 7.49
C PHE A 124 13.66 5.40 8.30
N GLY A 125 12.96 5.61 9.41
CA GLY A 125 13.15 6.76 10.29
C GLY A 125 14.58 6.91 10.82
N LEU A 126 15.31 5.80 10.98
CA LEU A 126 16.71 5.83 11.42
C LEU A 126 17.67 6.31 10.33
N HIS A 127 17.39 6.00 9.06
CA HIS A 127 18.31 6.27 7.94
C HIS A 127 17.86 7.42 7.04
N LYS A 128 16.57 7.77 7.09
CA LYS A 128 15.90 8.74 6.23
C LYS A 128 15.03 9.71 7.01
N LYS A 129 15.55 10.19 8.16
CA LYS A 129 14.84 11.13 9.02
C LYS A 129 14.46 12.39 8.24
N GLU A 130 13.19 12.83 8.37
CA GLU A 130 12.66 14.06 7.78
C GLU A 130 13.01 14.23 6.28
N SER A 131 12.91 13.14 5.52
CA SER A 131 13.38 13.09 4.14
C SER A 131 12.28 13.19 3.09
N TYR A 132 11.00 12.99 3.45
CA TYR A 132 9.91 12.92 2.51
C TYR A 132 8.81 13.93 2.83
N ASP A 133 8.23 14.52 1.77
CA ASP A 133 7.09 15.43 1.87
C ASP A 133 5.79 14.68 2.03
N ARG A 134 5.73 13.47 1.42
CA ARG A 134 4.57 12.58 1.43
C ARG A 134 5.00 11.15 1.68
N ILE A 135 4.28 10.45 2.53
CA ILE A 135 4.51 9.02 2.78
C ILE A 135 3.19 8.26 2.68
N LEU A 136 3.17 7.24 1.83
CA LEU A 136 2.12 6.23 1.83
C LEU A 136 2.62 5.00 2.59
N LEU A 137 1.87 4.62 3.62
CA LEU A 137 2.06 3.37 4.35
C LEU A 137 0.83 2.48 4.15
N ASP A 138 0.79 1.75 3.03
CA ASP A 138 -0.16 0.65 2.81
C ASP A 138 0.39 -0.59 3.52
N ALA A 139 0.11 -0.68 4.81
CA ALA A 139 0.79 -1.61 5.70
C ALA A 139 0.37 -3.08 5.45
N PRO A 140 1.28 -4.05 5.69
CA PRO A 140 0.90 -5.46 5.65
C PRO A 140 -0.27 -5.73 6.59
N CYS A 141 -1.33 -6.34 6.06
CA CYS A 141 -2.55 -6.65 6.81
C CYS A 141 -2.90 -8.15 6.76
N SER A 142 -3.94 -8.56 7.48
CA SER A 142 -4.44 -9.95 7.49
C SER A 142 -5.10 -10.35 6.17
N SER A 143 -5.46 -9.40 5.31
CA SER A 143 -6.11 -9.61 4.00
C SER A 143 -7.43 -10.37 4.15
N ASP A 144 -8.28 -9.95 5.07
CA ASP A 144 -9.45 -10.69 5.51
C ASP A 144 -10.45 -11.01 4.39
N ARG A 145 -10.56 -10.15 3.37
CA ARG A 145 -11.34 -10.45 2.16
C ARG A 145 -10.81 -11.69 1.43
N HIS A 146 -9.49 -11.81 1.25
CA HIS A 146 -8.87 -12.98 0.63
C HIS A 146 -8.97 -14.22 1.52
N VAL A 147 -8.91 -14.04 2.84
CA VAL A 147 -9.13 -15.12 3.81
C VAL A 147 -10.53 -15.68 3.65
N LEU A 148 -11.56 -14.84 3.61
CA LEU A 148 -12.96 -15.25 3.43
C LEU A 148 -13.22 -15.94 2.09
N ALA A 149 -12.52 -15.55 1.04
CA ALA A 149 -12.67 -16.13 -0.30
C ALA A 149 -12.03 -17.52 -0.46
N SER A 150 -11.20 -17.96 0.51
CA SER A 150 -10.45 -19.22 0.43
C SER A 150 -10.71 -20.10 1.66
N PRO A 151 -11.35 -21.28 1.51
CA PRO A 151 -11.54 -22.23 2.62
C PRO A 151 -10.22 -22.62 3.33
N THR A 152 -9.14 -22.76 2.56
CA THR A 152 -7.80 -23.08 3.09
C THR A 152 -7.27 -21.95 3.97
N HIS A 153 -7.28 -20.70 3.47
CA HIS A 153 -6.82 -19.54 4.24
C HIS A 153 -7.68 -19.30 5.48
N LEU A 154 -8.98 -19.57 5.38
CA LEU A 154 -9.89 -19.46 6.52
C LEU A 154 -9.59 -20.50 7.60
N ALA A 155 -9.20 -21.72 7.20
CA ALA A 155 -8.79 -22.77 8.14
C ALA A 155 -7.44 -22.48 8.82
N GLU A 156 -6.53 -21.82 8.13
CA GLU A 156 -5.19 -21.44 8.62
C GLU A 156 -5.18 -20.11 9.39
N TRP A 157 -6.29 -19.39 9.40
CA TRP A 157 -6.37 -18.09 10.06
C TRP A 157 -6.20 -18.21 11.58
N SER A 158 -5.49 -17.26 12.17
CA SER A 158 -5.33 -17.19 13.62
C SER A 158 -5.24 -15.75 14.15
N SER A 159 -5.80 -15.54 15.33
CA SER A 159 -5.72 -14.26 16.05
C SER A 159 -4.28 -13.85 16.42
N LYS A 160 -3.37 -14.82 16.54
CA LYS A 160 -1.93 -14.57 16.76
C LYS A 160 -1.29 -13.82 15.59
N ARG A 161 -1.70 -14.17 14.34
CA ARG A 161 -1.24 -13.46 13.14
C ARG A 161 -1.68 -12.02 13.16
N VAL A 162 -2.94 -11.74 13.50
CA VAL A 162 -3.48 -10.37 13.60
C VAL A 162 -2.70 -9.54 14.61
N LYS A 163 -2.44 -10.08 15.82
CA LYS A 163 -1.65 -9.41 16.85
C LYS A 163 -0.22 -9.10 16.40
N ARG A 164 0.45 -10.04 15.73
CA ARG A 164 1.80 -9.85 15.20
C ARG A 164 1.82 -8.73 14.15
N LEU A 165 0.87 -8.74 13.21
CA LEU A 165 0.76 -7.70 12.18
C LEU A 165 0.48 -6.32 12.80
N SER A 166 -0.36 -6.24 13.83
CA SER A 166 -0.64 -4.97 14.52
C SER A 166 0.64 -4.36 15.15
N VAL A 167 1.51 -5.18 15.74
CA VAL A 167 2.81 -4.71 16.27
C VAL A 167 3.73 -4.25 15.14
N GLU A 168 3.80 -5.00 14.04
CA GLU A 168 4.60 -4.62 12.86
C GLU A 168 4.09 -3.31 12.25
N GLN A 169 2.77 -3.14 12.10
CA GLN A 169 2.13 -1.92 11.61
C GLN A 169 2.46 -0.71 12.49
N GLY A 170 2.38 -0.86 13.83
CA GLY A 170 2.77 0.20 14.76
C GLY A 170 4.23 0.63 14.61
N SER A 171 5.14 -0.33 14.40
CA SER A 171 6.56 -0.05 14.18
C SER A 171 6.82 0.63 12.83
N LEU A 172 6.12 0.21 11.77
CA LEU A 172 6.18 0.86 10.46
C LEU A 172 5.65 2.29 10.52
N LEU A 173 4.53 2.51 11.22
CA LEU A 173 3.92 3.83 11.37
C LEU A 173 4.85 4.80 12.12
N ALA A 174 5.48 4.36 13.20
CA ALA A 174 6.46 5.15 13.93
C ALA A 174 7.66 5.53 13.03
N SER A 175 8.19 4.55 12.29
CA SER A 175 9.30 4.77 11.35
C SER A 175 8.92 5.72 10.21
N ALA A 176 7.68 5.62 9.70
CA ALA A 176 7.17 6.52 8.68
C ALA A 176 7.05 7.96 9.21
N ALA A 177 6.55 8.13 10.43
CA ALA A 177 6.45 9.46 11.08
C ALA A 177 7.83 10.12 11.25
N ASP A 178 8.85 9.36 11.65
CA ASP A 178 10.22 9.87 11.77
C ASP A 178 10.85 10.23 10.40
N ALA A 179 10.46 9.53 9.33
CA ALA A 179 10.93 9.80 7.97
C ALA A 179 10.22 10.98 7.30
N LEU A 180 9.08 11.41 7.82
CA LEU A 180 8.28 12.52 7.30
C LEU A 180 8.87 13.86 7.69
N ARG A 181 8.94 14.80 6.74
CA ARG A 181 9.33 16.20 7.01
C ARG A 181 8.27 16.89 7.88
N PRO A 182 8.68 17.87 8.71
CA PRO A 182 7.72 18.75 9.36
C PRO A 182 6.78 19.41 8.33
N GLY A 183 5.47 19.32 8.57
CA GLY A 183 4.44 19.79 7.63
C GLY A 183 4.10 18.84 6.48
N GLY A 184 4.76 17.68 6.41
CA GLY A 184 4.44 16.63 5.46
C GLY A 184 3.13 15.91 5.76
N THR A 185 2.68 15.05 4.83
CA THR A 185 1.46 14.24 4.97
C THR A 185 1.79 12.76 4.91
N LEU A 186 1.26 11.99 5.87
CA LEU A 186 1.31 10.53 5.92
C LEU A 186 -0.11 9.98 5.77
N ILE A 187 -0.29 9.06 4.83
CA ILE A 187 -1.52 8.25 4.72
C ILE A 187 -1.17 6.82 5.16
N TYR A 188 -1.93 6.33 6.15
CA TYR A 188 -1.88 4.94 6.62
C TYR A 188 -3.15 4.21 6.23
N SER A 189 -3.01 3.03 5.55
CA SER A 189 -4.10 2.15 5.16
C SER A 189 -3.80 0.68 5.42
#